data_97a9151e473c860560f68b5e0999bdad
#
_entry.id   97a9151e473c860560f68b5e0999bdad
#
_cell.length_a   1.000
_cell.length_b   1.000
_cell.length_c   1.000
_cell.angle_alpha   90.00
_cell.angle_beta   90.00
_cell.angle_gamma   90.00
#
_symmetry.space_group_name_H-M   'P 1'
#
loop_
_entity.id
_entity.type
_entity.pdbx_description
1 polymer ?
#
loop_
_entity_poly.entity_id
_entity_poly.type
_entity_poly.pdbx_seq_one_letter_code
_entity_poly.pdbx_strand_id
1 'polypeptide(L)'
;MRAIGIVLAGGNSKRMRELSNKRAIAAMPIAGSFRSVDFALSNMSNSHIQSVAVLTQYNSRSLNEHLSSSKWWDFGRKQGGMYVFTPTITAEHSDWYRGTADALYQNLDFLKKSHEPYVVIASGDGIYKLDYNKVLEYHIEKKADITIVCKDFEQDVDVTRFGMVKTNADGRVIEFEEKPMVADSHTISCGIYVIRRRQLIELIERCANDDRYDFVQDILVRYKNLKRIYAYMLDTYWSNIASVDAYYQTNMDFLKPEVRNYFFKEYPDIYSKVDDLPPAKYNPGASVKNSLVSSGCIINGVVENSVLFKKVYIGNNCVIKNSIILNDVYIGDNTVIENCIVESRDTIRANTTYIGQPDDVKIVIEKNERYTL
;
A
#
# COMPACT_ATOMS: atom_id res chain seq x y z
N MET A 1 -14.71 -10.48 16.28
CA MET A 1 -14.64 -9.43 17.35
C MET A 1 -14.99 -8.08 16.77
N ARG A 2 -15.33 -7.05 17.60
CA ARG A 2 -15.73 -5.74 17.07
C ARG A 2 -14.54 -4.77 17.13
N ALA A 3 -14.13 -4.29 15.97
CA ALA A 3 -13.07 -3.29 15.84
C ALA A 3 -13.47 -2.25 14.80
N ILE A 4 -12.87 -1.04 14.91
CA ILE A 4 -12.91 0.01 13.92
C ILE A 4 -11.57 0.02 13.18
N GLY A 5 -11.60 0.27 11.88
CA GLY A 5 -10.40 0.31 11.02
C GLY A 5 -9.92 1.72 10.75
N ILE A 6 -8.61 1.90 10.70
CA ILE A 6 -7.96 3.12 10.20
C ILE A 6 -6.89 2.71 9.19
N VAL A 7 -6.94 3.29 8.00
CA VAL A 7 -5.91 3.12 6.97
C VAL A 7 -5.13 4.43 6.85
N LEU A 8 -3.82 4.38 7.14
CA LEU A 8 -2.92 5.51 6.96
C LEU A 8 -2.46 5.55 5.50
N ALA A 9 -2.97 6.47 4.72
CA ALA A 9 -2.77 6.59 3.28
C ALA A 9 -2.25 7.98 2.85
N GLY A 10 -1.80 8.79 3.81
CA GLY A 10 -1.31 10.15 3.60
C GLY A 10 0.20 10.27 3.38
N GLY A 11 0.94 9.17 3.45
CA GLY A 11 2.39 9.15 3.38
C GLY A 11 2.95 9.55 2.00
N ASN A 12 4.16 10.12 2.02
CA ASN A 12 4.99 10.37 0.85
C ASN A 12 6.38 9.77 1.08
N SER A 13 7.06 9.34 0.01
CA SER A 13 8.40 8.78 0.07
C SER A 13 9.26 9.30 -1.07
N LYS A 14 10.37 9.96 -0.74
CA LYS A 14 11.36 10.40 -1.74
C LYS A 14 11.96 9.22 -2.52
N ARG A 15 11.93 8.00 -1.96
CA ARG A 15 12.42 6.77 -2.60
C ARG A 15 11.50 6.27 -3.73
N MET A 16 10.28 6.80 -3.83
CA MET A 16 9.39 6.56 -4.97
C MET A 16 9.75 7.42 -6.19
N ARG A 17 10.69 8.35 -6.04
CA ARG A 17 11.14 9.26 -7.10
C ARG A 17 9.91 9.89 -7.81
N GLU A 18 9.91 9.94 -9.12
CA GLU A 18 8.87 10.55 -9.95
C GLU A 18 7.51 9.86 -9.87
N LEU A 19 7.46 8.58 -9.48
CA LEU A 19 6.22 7.79 -9.41
C LEU A 19 5.21 8.36 -8.40
N SER A 20 5.69 9.03 -7.35
CA SER A 20 4.85 9.67 -6.34
C SER A 20 4.45 11.12 -6.66
N ASN A 21 4.95 11.70 -7.75
CA ASN A 21 4.68 13.11 -8.09
C ASN A 21 3.20 13.38 -8.42
N LYS A 22 2.49 12.39 -8.95
CA LYS A 22 1.09 12.55 -9.42
C LYS A 22 0.06 11.82 -8.56
N ARG A 23 0.50 10.95 -7.63
CA ARG A 23 -0.42 10.11 -6.82
C ARG A 23 0.17 9.73 -5.48
N ALA A 24 -0.70 9.48 -4.50
CA ALA A 24 -0.33 8.91 -3.21
C ALA A 24 0.24 7.48 -3.39
N ILE A 25 1.15 7.05 -2.52
CA ILE A 25 1.70 5.68 -2.55
C ILE A 25 0.57 4.65 -2.40
N ALA A 26 -0.40 4.91 -1.54
CA ALA A 26 -1.58 4.06 -1.37
C ALA A 26 -2.45 3.92 -2.64
N ALA A 27 -2.29 4.79 -3.63
CA ALA A 27 -2.96 4.73 -4.93
C ALA A 27 -2.11 4.10 -6.04
N MET A 28 -0.91 3.61 -5.73
CA MET A 28 -0.02 2.97 -6.73
C MET A 28 -0.66 1.70 -7.28
N PRO A 29 -0.68 1.54 -8.62
CA PRO A 29 -1.21 0.34 -9.25
C PRO A 29 -0.38 -0.90 -8.93
N ILE A 30 -1.03 -2.02 -8.63
CA ILE A 30 -0.41 -3.30 -8.29
C ILE A 30 -1.05 -4.44 -9.08
N ALA A 31 -0.26 -5.41 -9.50
CA ALA A 31 -0.68 -6.66 -10.13
C ALA A 31 -1.67 -6.46 -11.30
N GLY A 32 -1.48 -5.40 -12.08
CA GLY A 32 -2.25 -5.10 -13.29
C GLY A 32 -3.60 -4.40 -13.05
N SER A 33 -4.31 -4.66 -11.96
CA SER A 33 -5.69 -4.20 -11.78
C SER A 33 -6.01 -3.59 -10.42
N PHE A 34 -5.19 -3.82 -9.41
CA PHE A 34 -5.38 -3.37 -8.03
C PHE A 34 -4.65 -2.07 -7.74
N ARG A 35 -4.94 -1.48 -6.59
CA ARG A 35 -4.11 -0.45 -5.95
C ARG A 35 -3.68 -0.91 -4.57
N SER A 36 -2.60 -0.37 -4.06
CA SER A 36 -2.03 -0.84 -2.80
C SER A 36 -3.02 -0.75 -1.62
N VAL A 37 -3.84 0.29 -1.54
CA VAL A 37 -4.87 0.43 -0.51
C VAL A 37 -5.93 -0.68 -0.51
N ASP A 38 -6.15 -1.34 -1.64
CA ASP A 38 -7.15 -2.39 -1.80
C ASP A 38 -6.88 -3.59 -0.88
N PHE A 39 -5.61 -3.88 -0.63
CA PHE A 39 -5.19 -4.99 0.25
C PHE A 39 -5.59 -4.73 1.70
N ALA A 40 -5.29 -3.55 2.24
CA ALA A 40 -5.68 -3.18 3.59
C ALA A 40 -7.21 -3.14 3.75
N LEU A 41 -7.93 -2.54 2.80
CA LEU A 41 -9.39 -2.46 2.81
C LEU A 41 -10.04 -3.84 2.69
N SER A 42 -9.52 -4.71 1.82
CA SER A 42 -10.03 -6.09 1.67
C SER A 42 -9.82 -6.91 2.94
N ASN A 43 -8.66 -6.80 3.58
CA ASN A 43 -8.40 -7.48 4.85
C ASN A 43 -9.34 -6.98 5.95
N MET A 44 -9.65 -5.68 6.00
CA MET A 44 -10.62 -5.12 6.95
C MET A 44 -12.03 -5.66 6.69
N SER A 45 -12.48 -5.66 5.43
CA SER A 45 -13.78 -6.21 5.04
C SER A 45 -13.88 -7.70 5.36
N ASN A 46 -12.88 -8.49 4.99
CA ASN A 46 -12.82 -9.93 5.25
C ASN A 46 -12.76 -10.26 6.76
N SER A 47 -12.23 -9.37 7.57
CA SER A 47 -12.23 -9.48 9.03
C SER A 47 -13.51 -8.91 9.68
N HIS A 48 -14.53 -8.57 8.90
CA HIS A 48 -15.82 -8.03 9.36
C HIS A 48 -15.71 -6.70 10.13
N ILE A 49 -14.69 -5.89 9.85
CA ILE A 49 -14.58 -4.52 10.32
C ILE A 49 -15.52 -3.65 9.48
N GLN A 50 -16.58 -3.14 10.09
CA GLN A 50 -17.67 -2.47 9.37
C GLN A 50 -17.43 -0.97 9.14
N SER A 51 -16.65 -0.33 10.01
CA SER A 51 -16.36 1.10 9.93
C SER A 51 -14.87 1.31 9.71
N VAL A 52 -14.49 1.99 8.63
CA VAL A 52 -13.10 2.23 8.27
C VAL A 52 -12.89 3.70 7.92
N ALA A 53 -11.89 4.32 8.52
CA ALA A 53 -11.39 5.64 8.12
C ALA A 53 -10.14 5.49 7.26
N VAL A 54 -10.07 6.18 6.14
CA VAL A 54 -8.87 6.29 5.31
C VAL A 54 -8.34 7.71 5.44
N LEU A 55 -7.17 7.88 6.05
CA LEU A 55 -6.55 9.19 6.27
C LEU A 55 -5.61 9.50 5.10
N THR A 56 -5.94 10.51 4.31
CA THR A 56 -5.22 10.88 3.08
C THR A 56 -4.64 12.29 3.18
N GLN A 57 -3.56 12.56 2.47
CA GLN A 57 -2.95 13.88 2.44
C GLN A 57 -2.27 14.18 1.09
N TYR A 58 -1.06 13.68 0.87
CA TYR A 58 -0.28 13.99 -0.34
C TYR A 58 -0.90 13.34 -1.58
N ASN A 59 -1.03 14.14 -2.65
CA ASN A 59 -1.48 13.69 -3.99
C ASN A 59 -2.73 12.80 -3.94
N SER A 60 -3.68 13.12 -3.05
CA SER A 60 -4.82 12.25 -2.71
C SER A 60 -5.90 12.17 -3.78
N ARG A 61 -5.91 13.06 -4.81
CA ARG A 61 -6.97 13.10 -5.82
C ARG A 61 -7.26 11.73 -6.45
N SER A 62 -6.23 11.07 -6.97
CA SER A 62 -6.37 9.74 -7.60
C SER A 62 -6.81 8.66 -6.61
N LEU A 63 -6.39 8.77 -5.33
CA LEU A 63 -6.85 7.88 -4.28
C LEU A 63 -8.32 8.12 -3.95
N ASN A 64 -8.74 9.37 -3.78
CA ASN A 64 -10.12 9.72 -3.49
C ASN A 64 -11.09 9.32 -4.62
N GLU A 65 -10.66 9.45 -5.89
CA GLU A 65 -11.41 8.94 -7.05
C GLU A 65 -11.58 7.41 -7.01
N HIS A 66 -10.54 6.69 -6.60
CA HIS A 66 -10.61 5.24 -6.43
C HIS A 66 -11.56 4.83 -5.31
N LEU A 67 -11.52 5.55 -4.20
CA LEU A 67 -12.34 5.31 -3.00
C LEU A 67 -13.75 5.91 -3.09
N SER A 68 -14.13 6.54 -4.20
CA SER A 68 -15.41 7.26 -4.36
C SER A 68 -16.66 6.41 -4.14
N SER A 69 -16.54 5.09 -4.24
CA SER A 69 -17.61 4.13 -3.95
C SER A 69 -17.10 3.01 -3.05
N SER A 70 -17.63 2.98 -1.84
CA SER A 70 -17.27 1.99 -0.82
C SER A 70 -17.81 0.59 -1.08
N LYS A 71 -18.72 0.44 -2.05
CA LYS A 71 -19.38 -0.84 -2.38
C LYS A 71 -18.41 -1.94 -2.81
N TRP A 72 -17.28 -1.58 -3.41
CA TRP A 72 -16.30 -2.54 -3.92
C TRP A 72 -15.65 -3.37 -2.81
N TRP A 73 -15.56 -2.83 -1.59
CA TRP A 73 -15.03 -3.51 -0.40
C TRP A 73 -16.13 -3.83 0.63
N ASP A 74 -17.40 -3.86 0.21
CA ASP A 74 -18.57 -4.15 1.06
C ASP A 74 -18.76 -3.19 2.25
N PHE A 75 -18.32 -1.95 2.13
CA PHE A 75 -18.56 -0.89 3.14
C PHE A 75 -19.81 -0.04 2.86
N GLY A 76 -20.63 -0.40 1.89
CA GLY A 76 -21.85 0.31 1.49
C GLY A 76 -23.10 -0.05 2.30
N ARG A 77 -22.97 -0.52 3.55
CA ARG A 77 -24.08 -0.98 4.41
C ARG A 77 -24.75 0.14 5.18
N LYS A 78 -25.97 -0.11 5.73
CA LYS A 78 -26.70 0.87 6.58
C LYS A 78 -25.96 1.26 7.86
N GLN A 79 -25.17 0.35 8.43
CA GLN A 79 -24.36 0.58 9.62
C GLN A 79 -22.88 0.39 9.26
N GLY A 80 -22.04 1.32 9.71
CA GLY A 80 -20.65 1.37 9.36
C GLY A 80 -20.41 2.24 8.12
N GLY A 81 -19.37 1.95 7.37
CA GLY A 81 -19.01 2.64 6.13
C GLY A 81 -17.52 2.92 6.03
N MET A 82 -17.12 3.38 4.85
CA MET A 82 -15.78 3.88 4.60
C MET A 82 -15.81 5.41 4.55
N TYR A 83 -14.97 6.03 5.36
CA TYR A 83 -14.83 7.48 5.49
C TYR A 83 -13.45 7.89 5.01
N VAL A 84 -13.36 8.82 4.07
CA VAL A 84 -12.10 9.36 3.59
C VAL A 84 -11.91 10.74 4.20
N PHE A 85 -10.86 10.88 5.02
CA PHE A 85 -10.53 12.14 5.68
C PHE A 85 -9.27 12.74 5.07
N THR A 86 -9.37 14.03 4.77
CA THR A 86 -8.25 14.88 4.34
C THR A 86 -8.03 15.95 5.40
N PRO A 87 -6.85 16.58 5.47
CA PRO A 87 -6.66 17.77 6.31
C PRO A 87 -7.74 18.81 6.03
N THR A 88 -8.32 19.35 7.09
CA THR A 88 -9.44 20.30 6.99
C THR A 88 -9.09 21.54 7.82
N ILE A 89 -9.30 22.70 7.23
CA ILE A 89 -9.15 23.98 7.93
C ILE A 89 -10.32 24.13 8.89
N THR A 90 -10.02 24.28 10.17
CA THR A 90 -10.97 24.59 11.26
C THR A 90 -10.51 25.81 12.02
N ALA A 91 -11.27 26.25 13.02
CA ALA A 91 -10.85 27.33 13.90
C ALA A 91 -9.60 27.00 14.72
N GLU A 92 -9.37 25.70 14.96
CA GLU A 92 -8.27 25.18 15.79
C GLU A 92 -7.08 24.66 14.98
N HIS A 93 -7.31 24.28 13.71
CA HIS A 93 -6.32 23.68 12.82
C HIS A 93 -6.38 24.29 11.44
N SER A 94 -5.26 24.84 10.97
CA SER A 94 -5.11 25.45 9.63
C SER A 94 -4.10 24.72 8.74
N ASP A 95 -3.42 23.69 9.27
CA ASP A 95 -2.27 23.06 8.64
C ASP A 95 -2.56 21.63 8.15
N TRP A 96 -1.63 21.14 7.36
CA TRP A 96 -1.55 19.74 6.99
C TRP A 96 -1.30 18.86 8.22
N TYR A 97 -1.60 17.57 8.14
CA TYR A 97 -1.18 16.64 9.19
C TYR A 97 0.34 16.66 9.34
N ARG A 98 0.81 17.02 10.52
CA ARG A 98 2.24 17.11 10.84
C ARG A 98 2.91 15.75 11.02
N GLY A 99 2.11 14.70 11.20
CA GLY A 99 2.54 13.33 11.35
C GLY A 99 1.36 12.38 11.52
N THR A 100 1.64 11.10 11.74
CA THR A 100 0.62 10.05 11.83
C THR A 100 -0.24 10.16 13.10
N ALA A 101 0.32 10.59 14.24
CA ALA A 101 -0.45 10.86 15.45
C ALA A 101 -1.32 12.12 15.30
N ASP A 102 -0.83 13.14 14.62
CA ASP A 102 -1.61 14.35 14.34
C ASP A 102 -2.79 14.06 13.40
N ALA A 103 -2.59 13.23 12.38
CA ALA A 103 -3.67 12.77 11.51
C ALA A 103 -4.78 12.07 12.28
N LEU A 104 -4.42 11.24 13.25
CA LEU A 104 -5.39 10.60 14.16
C LEU A 104 -6.06 11.61 15.08
N TYR A 105 -5.33 12.60 15.59
CA TYR A 105 -5.85 13.62 16.50
C TYR A 105 -6.87 14.54 15.81
N GLN A 106 -6.58 15.04 14.62
CA GLN A 106 -7.51 15.89 13.86
C GLN A 106 -8.80 15.15 13.47
N ASN A 107 -8.80 13.81 13.47
CA ASN A 107 -9.96 12.97 13.18
C ASN A 107 -10.46 12.19 14.42
N LEU A 108 -10.14 12.66 15.62
CA LEU A 108 -10.43 11.97 16.88
C LEU A 108 -11.93 11.75 17.12
N ASP A 109 -12.77 12.63 16.58
CA ASP A 109 -14.22 12.53 16.64
C ASP A 109 -14.75 11.22 16.04
N PHE A 110 -14.12 10.71 15.00
CA PHE A 110 -14.46 9.41 14.42
C PHE A 110 -14.29 8.29 15.45
N LEU A 111 -13.20 8.30 16.22
CA LEU A 111 -12.97 7.35 17.29
C LEU A 111 -13.89 7.56 18.49
N LYS A 112 -14.16 8.82 18.88
CA LYS A 112 -15.02 9.15 20.01
C LYS A 112 -16.49 8.74 19.77
N LYS A 113 -16.97 8.87 18.53
CA LYS A 113 -18.33 8.47 18.13
C LYS A 113 -18.51 6.96 17.94
N SER A 114 -17.42 6.22 17.83
CA SER A 114 -17.45 4.76 17.69
C SER A 114 -17.76 4.06 19.00
N HIS A 115 -18.37 2.88 18.90
CA HIS A 115 -18.67 2.00 20.04
C HIS A 115 -17.80 0.73 20.07
N GLU A 116 -17.00 0.49 19.06
CA GLU A 116 -16.10 -0.65 18.96
C GLU A 116 -14.96 -0.54 20.00
N PRO A 117 -14.66 -1.65 20.73
CA PRO A 117 -13.66 -1.61 21.80
C PRO A 117 -12.22 -1.52 21.31
N TYR A 118 -11.94 -1.95 20.07
CA TYR A 118 -10.61 -2.01 19.51
C TYR A 118 -10.50 -1.19 18.24
N VAL A 119 -9.27 -0.78 17.92
CA VAL A 119 -8.88 -0.10 16.67
C VAL A 119 -7.80 -0.94 15.99
N VAL A 120 -7.99 -1.20 14.71
CA VAL A 120 -6.95 -1.73 13.81
C VAL A 120 -6.45 -0.58 12.96
N ILE A 121 -5.17 -0.26 13.08
CA ILE A 121 -4.50 0.74 12.24
C ILE A 121 -3.63 -0.03 11.24
N ALA A 122 -3.75 0.28 9.96
CA ALA A 122 -2.95 -0.34 8.90
C ALA A 122 -2.37 0.70 7.94
N SER A 123 -1.14 0.49 7.47
CA SER A 123 -0.57 1.30 6.39
C SER A 123 -1.22 0.95 5.05
N GLY A 124 -1.47 1.95 4.22
CA GLY A 124 -2.08 1.80 2.89
C GLY A 124 -1.08 1.42 1.78
N ASP A 125 0.20 1.23 2.10
CA ASP A 125 1.28 0.88 1.17
C ASP A 125 1.80 -0.57 1.33
N GLY A 126 1.14 -1.37 2.17
CA GLY A 126 1.45 -2.78 2.37
C GLY A 126 0.64 -3.70 1.45
N ILE A 127 1.30 -4.72 0.92
CA ILE A 127 0.71 -5.77 0.07
C ILE A 127 0.75 -7.08 0.85
N TYR A 128 -0.39 -7.52 1.35
CA TYR A 128 -0.50 -8.71 2.22
C TYR A 128 -1.96 -9.20 2.32
N LYS A 129 -2.13 -10.43 2.80
CA LYS A 129 -3.40 -10.95 3.31
C LYS A 129 -3.26 -11.23 4.80
N LEU A 130 -4.21 -10.75 5.59
CA LEU A 130 -4.23 -10.95 7.04
C LEU A 130 -5.66 -10.93 7.57
N ASP A 131 -6.01 -11.95 8.33
CA ASP A 131 -7.23 -11.93 9.16
C ASP A 131 -6.95 -11.18 10.45
N TYR A 132 -7.47 -9.97 10.56
CA TYR A 132 -7.31 -9.15 11.76
C TYR A 132 -7.99 -9.74 12.99
N ASN A 133 -8.95 -10.67 12.85
CA ASN A 133 -9.53 -11.34 14.01
C ASN A 133 -8.47 -12.17 14.75
N LYS A 134 -7.55 -12.83 14.04
CA LYS A 134 -6.45 -13.57 14.66
C LYS A 134 -5.52 -12.65 15.45
N VAL A 135 -5.24 -11.47 14.93
CA VAL A 135 -4.42 -10.46 15.63
C VAL A 135 -5.14 -9.93 16.87
N LEU A 136 -6.48 -9.71 16.78
CA LEU A 136 -7.31 -9.30 17.90
C LEU A 136 -7.39 -10.38 18.98
N GLU A 137 -7.51 -11.64 18.60
CA GLU A 137 -7.49 -12.79 19.54
C GLU A 137 -6.17 -12.86 20.29
N TYR A 138 -5.05 -12.77 19.58
CA TYR A 138 -3.72 -12.71 20.17
C TYR A 138 -3.55 -11.50 21.11
N HIS A 139 -4.04 -10.31 20.71
CA HIS A 139 -4.01 -9.11 21.52
C HIS A 139 -4.71 -9.30 22.86
N ILE A 140 -5.86 -9.97 22.85
CA ILE A 140 -6.65 -10.25 24.05
C ILE A 140 -5.99 -11.31 24.91
N GLU A 141 -5.51 -12.42 24.31
CA GLU A 141 -4.82 -13.51 25.00
C GLU A 141 -3.60 -13.01 25.76
N LYS A 142 -2.76 -12.21 25.09
CA LYS A 142 -1.57 -11.59 25.69
C LYS A 142 -1.90 -10.44 26.66
N LYS A 143 -3.19 -10.06 26.80
CA LYS A 143 -3.62 -8.87 27.55
C LYS A 143 -2.79 -7.64 27.17
N ALA A 144 -2.46 -7.53 25.88
CA ALA A 144 -1.62 -6.47 25.35
C ALA A 144 -2.27 -5.09 25.48
N ASP A 145 -1.45 -4.07 25.61
CA ASP A 145 -1.88 -2.68 25.46
C ASP A 145 -1.81 -2.27 24.00
N ILE A 146 -0.76 -2.72 23.29
CA ILE A 146 -0.58 -2.55 21.84
C ILE A 146 -0.06 -3.87 21.27
N THR A 147 -0.61 -4.29 20.13
CA THR A 147 -0.05 -5.39 19.34
C THR A 147 0.45 -4.84 18.02
N ILE A 148 1.68 -5.18 17.63
CA ILE A 148 2.31 -4.83 16.37
C ILE A 148 2.37 -6.08 15.51
N VAL A 149 1.92 -6.01 14.26
CA VAL A 149 2.17 -7.09 13.30
C VAL A 149 3.59 -6.94 12.78
N CYS A 150 4.36 -7.98 12.90
CA CYS A 150 5.77 -8.05 12.55
C CYS A 150 6.04 -9.18 11.56
N LYS A 151 7.14 -9.08 10.83
CA LYS A 151 7.63 -10.13 9.95
C LYS A 151 9.13 -10.28 10.07
N ASP A 152 9.59 -11.52 10.09
CA ASP A 152 11.02 -11.85 10.01
C ASP A 152 11.45 -11.89 8.55
N PHE A 153 12.63 -11.38 8.29
CA PHE A 153 13.31 -11.48 7.01
C PHE A 153 14.60 -12.28 7.16
N GLU A 154 14.78 -13.25 6.26
CA GLU A 154 15.96 -14.14 6.25
C GLU A 154 17.17 -13.50 5.56
N GLN A 155 17.01 -12.40 4.84
CA GLN A 155 18.05 -11.76 4.02
C GLN A 155 18.22 -10.28 4.38
N ASP A 156 19.30 -9.67 3.94
CA ASP A 156 19.60 -8.26 4.12
C ASP A 156 18.47 -7.37 3.56
N VAL A 157 17.73 -6.76 4.48
CA VAL A 157 16.68 -5.80 4.19
C VAL A 157 17.21 -4.40 4.49
N ASP A 158 16.86 -3.42 3.67
CA ASP A 158 17.14 -2.02 3.99
C ASP A 158 16.38 -1.59 5.25
N VAL A 159 17.01 -1.77 6.40
CA VAL A 159 16.45 -1.48 7.74
C VAL A 159 16.07 -0.01 7.90
N THR A 160 16.69 0.89 7.12
CA THR A 160 16.41 2.34 7.17
C THR A 160 15.00 2.70 6.69
N ARG A 161 14.23 1.71 6.24
CA ARG A 161 12.84 1.88 5.79
C ARG A 161 11.81 1.54 6.85
N PHE A 162 12.17 0.74 7.84
CA PHE A 162 11.23 0.07 8.73
C PHE A 162 11.51 0.34 10.20
N GLY A 163 10.48 0.19 11.02
CA GLY A 163 10.65 0.02 12.44
C GLY A 163 11.18 -1.39 12.72
N MET A 164 12.33 -1.48 13.38
CA MET A 164 12.97 -2.74 13.78
C MET A 164 12.50 -3.15 15.16
N VAL A 165 12.17 -4.42 15.34
CA VAL A 165 11.55 -4.95 16.57
C VAL A 165 12.39 -6.09 17.11
N LYS A 166 12.61 -6.10 18.43
CA LYS A 166 13.20 -7.23 19.14
C LYS A 166 12.26 -7.70 20.24
N THR A 167 12.05 -9.00 20.32
CA THR A 167 11.10 -9.58 21.26
C THR A 167 11.79 -10.55 22.22
N ASN A 168 11.18 -10.77 23.37
CA ASN A 168 11.54 -11.90 24.22
C ASN A 168 10.83 -13.20 23.74
N ALA A 169 11.09 -14.31 24.43
CA ALA A 169 10.52 -15.62 24.09
C ALA A 169 8.97 -15.67 24.17
N ASP A 170 8.32 -14.76 24.91
CA ASP A 170 6.86 -14.66 25.01
C ASP A 170 6.24 -13.74 23.91
N GLY A 171 7.06 -13.18 23.03
CA GLY A 171 6.65 -12.25 21.97
C GLY A 171 6.46 -10.81 22.44
N ARG A 172 6.84 -10.47 23.69
CA ARG A 172 6.83 -9.11 24.17
C ARG A 172 7.96 -8.30 23.56
N VAL A 173 7.63 -7.12 23.04
CA VAL A 173 8.62 -6.18 22.49
C VAL A 173 9.47 -5.64 23.62
N ILE A 174 10.78 -5.86 23.51
CA ILE A 174 11.81 -5.36 24.45
C ILE A 174 12.57 -4.19 23.86
N GLU A 175 12.69 -4.14 22.52
CA GLU A 175 13.34 -3.07 21.81
C GLU A 175 12.57 -2.71 20.55
N PHE A 176 12.46 -1.43 20.27
CA PHE A 176 11.87 -0.89 19.05
C PHE A 176 12.67 0.30 18.58
N GLU A 177 13.18 0.23 17.35
CA GLU A 177 13.95 1.31 16.73
C GLU A 177 13.29 1.70 15.40
N GLU A 178 12.94 2.96 15.23
CA GLU A 178 12.33 3.45 13.98
C GLU A 178 13.41 3.87 12.99
N LYS A 179 13.47 3.15 11.87
CA LYS A 179 14.37 3.44 10.74
C LYS A 179 15.84 3.63 11.15
N PRO A 180 16.43 2.67 11.86
CA PRO A 180 17.82 2.78 12.28
C PRO A 180 18.78 2.70 11.09
N MET A 181 19.99 3.24 11.24
CA MET A 181 21.04 3.10 10.22
C MET A 181 21.61 1.69 10.18
N VAL A 182 21.64 1.02 11.32
CA VAL A 182 22.03 -0.39 11.48
C VAL A 182 21.09 -1.01 12.50
N ALA A 183 20.71 -2.25 12.32
CA ALA A 183 19.88 -2.99 13.28
C ALA A 183 20.44 -4.38 13.56
N ASP A 184 20.33 -4.82 14.82
CA ASP A 184 20.71 -6.17 15.26
C ASP A 184 19.54 -7.17 15.14
N SER A 185 18.36 -6.72 14.72
CA SER A 185 17.17 -7.54 14.55
C SER A 185 16.84 -7.72 13.07
N HIS A 186 16.29 -8.90 12.72
CA HIS A 186 15.74 -9.20 11.40
C HIS A 186 14.20 -9.07 11.37
N THR A 187 13.59 -8.71 12.50
CA THR A 187 12.13 -8.56 12.61
C THR A 187 11.72 -7.11 12.36
N ILE A 188 10.88 -6.90 11.38
CA ILE A 188 10.35 -5.57 11.03
C ILE A 188 8.89 -5.40 11.47
N SER A 189 8.50 -4.15 11.75
CA SER A 189 7.12 -3.75 11.90
C SER A 189 6.45 -3.60 10.52
N CYS A 190 5.33 -4.29 10.32
CA CYS A 190 4.56 -4.22 9.08
C CYS A 190 3.68 -2.96 8.96
N GLY A 191 3.74 -2.03 9.92
CA GLY A 191 2.88 -0.84 9.94
C GLY A 191 1.42 -1.17 10.23
N ILE A 192 1.16 -2.25 10.97
CA ILE A 192 -0.17 -2.70 11.36
C ILE A 192 -0.22 -2.84 12.86
N TYR A 193 -1.23 -2.21 13.48
CA TYR A 193 -1.33 -2.11 14.93
C TYR A 193 -2.74 -2.41 15.42
N VAL A 194 -2.85 -3.08 16.58
CA VAL A 194 -4.09 -3.27 17.32
C VAL A 194 -3.97 -2.63 18.68
N ILE A 195 -4.95 -1.81 19.06
CA ILE A 195 -4.98 -1.09 20.32
C ILE A 195 -6.42 -0.93 20.82
N ARG A 196 -6.63 -0.86 22.13
CA ARG A 196 -7.94 -0.52 22.70
C ARG A 196 -8.31 0.93 22.35
N ARG A 197 -9.53 1.15 21.84
CA ARG A 197 -9.98 2.47 21.38
C ARG A 197 -9.81 3.58 22.43
N ARG A 198 -10.23 3.33 23.68
CA ARG A 198 -10.09 4.33 24.75
C ARG A 198 -8.62 4.68 25.01
N GLN A 199 -7.76 3.67 25.02
CA GLN A 199 -6.33 3.88 25.23
C GLN A 199 -5.68 4.64 24.07
N LEU A 200 -6.09 4.37 22.83
CA LEU A 200 -5.62 5.13 21.67
C LEU A 200 -6.01 6.61 21.79
N ILE A 201 -7.27 6.90 22.15
CA ILE A 201 -7.74 8.28 22.35
C ILE A 201 -6.88 8.99 23.37
N GLU A 202 -6.67 8.39 24.55
CA GLU A 202 -5.83 8.97 25.62
C GLU A 202 -4.38 9.24 25.17
N LEU A 203 -3.78 8.32 24.44
CA LEU A 203 -2.41 8.46 23.95
C LEU A 203 -2.29 9.57 22.89
N ILE A 204 -3.26 9.66 21.99
CA ILE A 204 -3.30 10.69 20.95
C ILE A 204 -3.51 12.07 21.54
N GLU A 205 -4.44 12.23 22.50
CA GLU A 205 -4.67 13.49 23.21
C GLU A 205 -3.40 13.95 23.98
N ARG A 206 -2.67 13.02 24.62
CA ARG A 206 -1.39 13.34 25.27
C ARG A 206 -0.33 13.76 24.26
N CYS A 207 -0.23 13.07 23.12
CA CYS A 207 0.71 13.48 22.06
C CYS A 207 0.43 14.91 21.59
N ALA A 208 -0.83 15.25 21.35
CA ALA A 208 -1.21 16.60 20.93
C ALA A 208 -0.86 17.67 21.97
N ASN A 209 -1.11 17.39 23.28
CA ASN A 209 -0.76 18.29 24.36
C ASN A 209 0.76 18.49 24.56
N ASP A 210 1.56 17.46 24.17
CA ASP A 210 3.02 17.47 24.26
C ASP A 210 3.69 17.97 22.96
N ASP A 211 2.94 18.51 21.98
CA ASP A 211 3.42 18.89 20.63
C ASP A 211 4.15 17.75 19.91
N ARG A 212 3.60 16.54 19.95
CA ARG A 212 4.14 15.33 19.34
C ARG A 212 3.20 14.78 18.30
N TYR A 213 3.75 14.38 17.17
CA TYR A 213 2.96 14.17 15.96
C TYR A 213 3.14 12.81 15.30
N ASP A 214 4.15 12.03 15.69
CA ASP A 214 4.44 10.72 15.08
C ASP A 214 3.94 9.56 15.95
N PHE A 215 3.10 8.69 15.36
CA PHE A 215 2.54 7.54 16.10
C PHE A 215 3.61 6.54 16.53
N VAL A 216 4.61 6.29 15.67
CA VAL A 216 5.64 5.29 15.96
C VAL A 216 6.61 5.81 16.99
N GLN A 217 7.22 6.99 16.76
CA GLN A 217 8.20 7.58 17.67
C GLN A 217 7.58 7.97 19.01
N ASP A 218 6.43 8.64 18.97
CA ASP A 218 5.87 9.30 20.14
C ASP A 218 4.93 8.37 20.97
N ILE A 219 4.50 7.25 20.39
CA ILE A 219 3.71 6.26 21.11
C ILE A 219 4.48 4.94 21.26
N LEU A 220 4.89 4.28 20.17
CA LEU A 220 5.48 2.94 20.27
C LEU A 220 6.86 2.99 20.95
N VAL A 221 7.77 3.81 20.44
CA VAL A 221 9.13 3.93 20.99
C VAL A 221 9.11 4.51 22.40
N ARG A 222 8.36 5.61 22.61
CA ARG A 222 8.28 6.32 23.90
C ARG A 222 7.71 5.45 25.02
N TYR A 223 6.66 4.68 24.74
CA TYR A 223 5.96 3.92 25.76
C TYR A 223 6.34 2.43 25.80
N LYS A 224 7.35 1.97 25.05
CA LYS A 224 7.75 0.55 24.98
C LYS A 224 7.99 -0.10 26.34
N ASN A 225 8.55 0.62 27.30
CA ASN A 225 8.82 0.11 28.65
C ASN A 225 7.64 0.28 29.61
N LEU A 226 6.68 1.16 29.31
CA LEU A 226 5.54 1.49 30.17
C LEU A 226 4.28 0.71 29.76
N LYS A 227 4.19 0.24 28.53
CA LYS A 227 3.07 -0.51 27.98
C LYS A 227 3.46 -1.94 27.65
N ARG A 228 2.46 -2.82 27.66
CA ARG A 228 2.63 -4.21 27.23
C ARG A 228 2.45 -4.26 25.72
N ILE A 229 3.56 -4.13 25.00
CA ILE A 229 3.59 -4.20 23.54
C ILE A 229 4.03 -5.61 23.14
N TYR A 230 3.25 -6.25 22.28
CA TYR A 230 3.50 -7.59 21.77
C TYR A 230 3.60 -7.62 20.27
N ALA A 231 4.48 -8.46 19.73
CA ALA A 231 4.61 -8.71 18.30
C ALA A 231 3.78 -9.93 17.89
N TYR A 232 2.90 -9.74 16.92
CA TYR A 232 2.21 -10.83 16.21
C TYR A 232 2.98 -11.13 14.93
N MET A 233 3.52 -12.33 14.81
CA MET A 233 4.36 -12.72 13.67
C MET A 233 3.50 -13.12 12.47
N LEU A 234 3.73 -12.46 11.34
CA LEU A 234 3.11 -12.75 10.05
C LEU A 234 4.01 -13.72 9.27
N ASP A 235 3.51 -14.93 9.02
CA ASP A 235 4.21 -16.01 8.31
C ASP A 235 3.96 -16.01 6.80
N THR A 236 2.97 -15.25 6.32
CA THR A 236 2.57 -15.18 4.91
C THR A 236 3.30 -14.06 4.15
N TYR A 237 2.99 -13.94 2.85
CA TYR A 237 3.56 -12.89 2.01
C TYR A 237 3.25 -11.48 2.56
N TRP A 238 4.26 -10.66 2.61
CA TRP A 238 4.14 -9.23 2.89
C TRP A 238 5.21 -8.44 2.12
N SER A 239 4.83 -7.31 1.56
CA SER A 239 5.73 -6.35 0.94
C SER A 239 5.25 -4.92 1.20
N ASN A 240 6.19 -3.98 1.26
CA ASN A 240 5.92 -2.55 1.34
C ASN A 240 6.46 -1.87 0.09
N ILE A 241 5.62 -1.11 -0.61
CA ILE A 241 5.93 -0.51 -1.91
C ILE A 241 6.44 0.93 -1.84
N ALA A 242 6.96 1.39 -0.71
CA ALA A 242 7.37 2.78 -0.51
C ALA A 242 8.75 3.14 -1.13
N SER A 243 9.28 2.35 -2.05
CA SER A 243 10.44 2.64 -2.89
C SER A 243 10.26 2.08 -4.30
N VAL A 244 10.99 2.63 -5.30
CA VAL A 244 10.94 2.17 -6.70
C VAL A 244 11.27 0.69 -6.80
N ASP A 245 12.35 0.25 -6.15
CA ASP A 245 12.82 -1.14 -6.21
C ASP A 245 11.79 -2.10 -5.59
N ALA A 246 11.27 -1.77 -4.41
CA ALA A 246 10.25 -2.59 -3.77
C ALA A 246 8.93 -2.61 -4.57
N TYR A 247 8.53 -1.49 -5.16
CA TYR A 247 7.37 -1.40 -6.05
C TYR A 247 7.55 -2.27 -7.29
N TYR A 248 8.73 -2.19 -7.93
CA TYR A 248 9.06 -3.02 -9.07
C TYR A 248 9.04 -4.50 -8.70
N GLN A 249 9.81 -4.88 -7.67
CA GLN A 249 9.90 -6.27 -7.23
C GLN A 249 8.53 -6.85 -6.83
N THR A 250 7.73 -6.09 -6.09
CA THR A 250 6.37 -6.52 -5.70
C THR A 250 5.49 -6.81 -6.92
N ASN A 251 5.51 -5.98 -7.96
CA ASN A 251 4.76 -6.26 -9.19
C ASN A 251 5.30 -7.49 -9.92
N MET A 252 6.62 -7.67 -9.99
CA MET A 252 7.24 -8.83 -10.62
C MET A 252 6.98 -10.13 -9.85
N ASP A 253 6.83 -10.07 -8.52
CA ASP A 253 6.44 -11.24 -7.72
C ASP A 253 5.08 -11.81 -8.13
N PHE A 254 4.15 -11.00 -8.62
CA PHE A 254 2.87 -11.48 -9.14
C PHE A 254 2.99 -12.27 -10.46
N LEU A 255 4.15 -12.29 -11.11
CA LEU A 255 4.42 -13.21 -12.22
C LEU A 255 4.68 -14.63 -11.73
N LYS A 256 5.06 -14.81 -10.46
CA LYS A 256 5.26 -16.11 -9.83
C LYS A 256 3.91 -16.77 -9.55
N PRO A 257 3.68 -18.03 -10.00
CA PRO A 257 2.41 -18.71 -9.82
C PRO A 257 1.95 -18.83 -8.35
N GLU A 258 2.89 -19.08 -7.43
CA GLU A 258 2.62 -19.21 -5.99
C GLU A 258 2.06 -17.91 -5.40
N VAL A 259 2.68 -16.75 -5.69
CA VAL A 259 2.20 -15.45 -5.20
C VAL A 259 0.84 -15.11 -5.79
N ARG A 260 0.68 -15.31 -7.11
CA ARG A 260 -0.59 -15.04 -7.79
C ARG A 260 -1.72 -15.95 -7.30
N ASN A 261 -1.46 -17.23 -7.07
CA ASN A 261 -2.45 -18.16 -6.54
C ASN A 261 -2.84 -17.77 -5.12
N TYR A 262 -1.88 -17.48 -4.26
CA TYR A 262 -2.13 -17.02 -2.89
C TYR A 262 -3.05 -15.79 -2.86
N PHE A 263 -2.81 -14.79 -3.69
CA PHE A 263 -3.62 -13.57 -3.66
C PHE A 263 -4.98 -13.71 -4.37
N PHE A 264 -5.07 -14.47 -5.47
CA PHE A 264 -6.23 -14.40 -6.37
C PHE A 264 -6.99 -15.71 -6.55
N LYS A 265 -6.53 -16.82 -5.99
CA LYS A 265 -7.25 -18.10 -6.03
C LYS A 265 -7.58 -18.64 -4.65
N GLU A 266 -6.82 -18.28 -3.64
CA GLU A 266 -7.06 -18.71 -2.26
C GLU A 266 -7.97 -17.68 -1.57
N TYR A 267 -8.96 -18.18 -0.82
CA TYR A 267 -9.80 -17.33 0.03
C TYR A 267 -9.00 -16.81 1.24
N PRO A 268 -9.25 -15.60 1.74
CA PRO A 268 -10.23 -14.61 1.27
C PRO A 268 -9.76 -13.82 0.03
N ASP A 269 -10.74 -13.31 -0.73
CA ASP A 269 -10.49 -12.53 -1.94
C ASP A 269 -9.93 -11.13 -1.62
N ILE A 270 -9.16 -10.58 -2.55
CA ILE A 270 -8.79 -9.17 -2.58
C ILE A 270 -9.75 -8.43 -3.51
N TYR A 271 -10.43 -7.43 -2.98
CA TYR A 271 -11.40 -6.60 -3.71
C TYR A 271 -10.75 -5.33 -4.25
N SER A 272 -11.25 -4.85 -5.36
CA SER A 272 -10.84 -3.58 -5.96
C SER A 272 -12.00 -2.99 -6.77
N LYS A 273 -11.86 -1.72 -7.13
CA LYS A 273 -12.77 -1.07 -8.08
C LYS A 273 -12.65 -1.74 -9.44
N VAL A 274 -13.78 -2.26 -9.94
CA VAL A 274 -13.87 -2.85 -11.28
C VAL A 274 -14.18 -1.77 -12.30
N ASP A 275 -13.37 -1.72 -13.38
CA ASP A 275 -13.64 -0.91 -14.55
C ASP A 275 -14.25 -1.80 -15.64
N ASP A 276 -15.29 -1.33 -16.30
CA ASP A 276 -15.93 -2.03 -17.42
C ASP A 276 -15.11 -1.79 -18.69
N LEU A 277 -14.14 -2.68 -18.93
CA LEU A 277 -13.21 -2.61 -20.05
C LEU A 277 -13.28 -3.91 -20.87
N PRO A 278 -13.05 -3.83 -22.20
CA PRO A 278 -12.99 -5.03 -23.02
C PRO A 278 -11.80 -5.91 -22.62
N PRO A 279 -11.85 -7.22 -22.92
CA PRO A 279 -10.70 -8.11 -22.77
C PRO A 279 -9.48 -7.59 -23.54
N ALA A 280 -8.30 -8.04 -23.13
CA ALA A 280 -7.07 -7.74 -23.87
C ALA A 280 -7.12 -8.39 -25.27
N LYS A 281 -6.64 -7.66 -26.29
CA LYS A 281 -6.57 -8.11 -27.68
C LYS A 281 -5.11 -8.36 -28.09
N TYR A 282 -4.89 -9.54 -28.64
CA TYR A 282 -3.60 -9.95 -29.19
C TYR A 282 -3.74 -10.04 -30.71
N ASN A 283 -3.03 -9.18 -31.44
CA ASN A 283 -3.06 -9.16 -32.89
C ASN A 283 -2.09 -10.19 -33.51
N PRO A 284 -2.24 -10.56 -34.79
CA PRO A 284 -1.30 -11.47 -35.45
C PRO A 284 0.15 -10.99 -35.33
N GLY A 285 1.04 -11.90 -34.92
CA GLY A 285 2.46 -11.58 -34.66
C GLY A 285 2.76 -11.20 -33.22
N ALA A 286 1.78 -10.97 -32.36
CA ALA A 286 2.02 -10.76 -30.94
C ALA A 286 2.52 -12.03 -30.25
N SER A 287 3.51 -11.87 -29.38
CA SER A 287 4.07 -12.94 -28.53
C SER A 287 4.13 -12.49 -27.08
N VAL A 288 3.44 -13.22 -26.20
CA VAL A 288 3.40 -12.87 -24.78
C VAL A 288 3.85 -14.06 -23.93
N LYS A 289 4.89 -13.87 -23.12
CA LYS A 289 5.44 -14.89 -22.25
C LYS A 289 5.54 -14.38 -20.81
N ASN A 290 5.18 -15.23 -19.84
CA ASN A 290 5.30 -14.96 -18.41
C ASN A 290 4.95 -13.52 -18.02
N SER A 291 3.78 -13.04 -18.48
CA SER A 291 3.39 -11.65 -18.29
C SER A 291 1.96 -11.51 -17.81
N LEU A 292 1.66 -10.49 -17.02
CA LEU A 292 0.31 -10.09 -16.69
C LEU A 292 -0.17 -9.02 -17.65
N VAL A 293 -1.32 -9.24 -18.29
CA VAL A 293 -1.91 -8.29 -19.23
C VAL A 293 -3.34 -7.99 -18.78
N SER A 294 -3.59 -6.74 -18.45
CA SER A 294 -4.90 -6.29 -17.94
C SER A 294 -5.89 -5.97 -19.05
N SER A 295 -7.14 -5.72 -18.66
CA SER A 295 -8.25 -5.41 -19.57
C SER A 295 -7.99 -4.16 -20.43
N GLY A 296 -8.50 -4.18 -21.65
CA GLY A 296 -8.38 -3.06 -22.59
C GLY A 296 -7.03 -2.93 -23.30
N CYS A 297 -6.07 -3.83 -23.03
CA CYS A 297 -4.79 -3.82 -23.73
C CYS A 297 -4.89 -4.29 -25.18
N ILE A 298 -4.04 -3.73 -26.06
CA ILE A 298 -3.87 -4.15 -27.46
C ILE A 298 -2.40 -4.41 -27.70
N ILE A 299 -2.04 -5.64 -28.07
CA ILE A 299 -0.66 -6.08 -28.20
C ILE A 299 -0.38 -6.47 -29.67
N ASN A 300 0.63 -5.81 -30.27
CA ASN A 300 1.12 -6.14 -31.62
C ASN A 300 2.60 -6.59 -31.62
N GLY A 301 3.27 -6.53 -30.46
CA GLY A 301 4.69 -6.83 -30.31
C GLY A 301 4.98 -8.00 -29.40
N VAL A 302 6.21 -8.08 -28.92
CA VAL A 302 6.72 -9.09 -27.99
C VAL A 302 6.70 -8.54 -26.57
N VAL A 303 6.10 -9.28 -25.64
CA VAL A 303 6.05 -8.95 -24.22
C VAL A 303 6.52 -10.15 -23.40
N GLU A 304 7.56 -9.95 -22.59
CA GLU A 304 8.17 -11.02 -21.80
C GLU A 304 8.47 -10.54 -20.37
N ASN A 305 8.15 -11.38 -19.38
CA ASN A 305 8.39 -11.09 -17.95
C ASN A 305 7.92 -9.68 -17.54
N SER A 306 6.72 -9.27 -17.94
CA SER A 306 6.29 -7.88 -17.78
C SER A 306 4.86 -7.79 -17.24
N VAL A 307 4.55 -6.65 -16.62
CA VAL A 307 3.21 -6.35 -16.10
C VAL A 307 2.63 -5.17 -16.88
N LEU A 308 1.58 -5.44 -17.67
CA LEU A 308 0.83 -4.43 -18.40
C LEU A 308 -0.47 -4.11 -17.68
N PHE A 309 -0.63 -2.86 -17.28
CA PHE A 309 -1.84 -2.37 -16.65
C PHE A 309 -2.93 -2.07 -17.69
N LYS A 310 -4.05 -1.49 -17.25
CA LYS A 310 -5.25 -1.31 -18.08
C LYS A 310 -5.00 -0.38 -19.28
N LYS A 311 -5.59 -0.73 -20.44
CA LYS A 311 -5.59 0.10 -21.67
C LYS A 311 -4.18 0.43 -22.23
N VAL A 312 -3.25 -0.47 -22.09
CA VAL A 312 -1.91 -0.32 -22.71
C VAL A 312 -1.97 -0.73 -24.18
N TYR A 313 -1.41 0.11 -25.05
CA TYR A 313 -1.22 -0.19 -26.45
C TYR A 313 0.26 -0.45 -26.73
N ILE A 314 0.57 -1.61 -27.29
CA ILE A 314 1.92 -1.98 -27.75
C ILE A 314 1.90 -2.03 -29.28
N GLY A 315 2.74 -1.20 -29.92
CA GLY A 315 2.87 -1.09 -31.37
C GLY A 315 3.53 -2.32 -32.03
N ASN A 316 3.62 -2.28 -33.36
CA ASN A 316 4.25 -3.34 -34.15
C ASN A 316 5.77 -3.38 -33.92
N ASN A 317 6.36 -4.57 -33.95
CA ASN A 317 7.80 -4.81 -33.76
C ASN A 317 8.35 -4.25 -32.42
N CYS A 318 7.49 -4.00 -31.44
CA CYS A 318 7.93 -3.61 -30.12
C CYS A 318 8.43 -4.82 -29.33
N VAL A 319 9.42 -4.58 -28.46
CA VAL A 319 9.95 -5.58 -27.51
C VAL A 319 9.90 -4.99 -26.11
N ILE A 320 9.08 -5.59 -25.26
CA ILE A 320 8.90 -5.20 -23.86
C ILE A 320 9.40 -6.33 -23.00
N LYS A 321 10.42 -6.09 -22.15
CA LYS A 321 11.00 -7.11 -21.28
C LYS A 321 11.19 -6.59 -19.86
N ASN A 322 10.97 -7.45 -18.88
CA ASN A 322 11.23 -7.16 -17.46
C ASN A 322 10.73 -5.76 -17.06
N SER A 323 9.53 -5.39 -17.50
CA SER A 323 9.06 -4.02 -17.39
C SER A 323 7.64 -3.91 -16.85
N ILE A 324 7.34 -2.78 -16.24
CA ILE A 324 6.01 -2.44 -15.76
C ILE A 324 5.49 -1.28 -16.60
N ILE A 325 4.39 -1.49 -17.31
CA ILE A 325 3.75 -0.46 -18.11
C ILE A 325 2.43 -0.09 -17.44
N LEU A 326 2.34 1.13 -16.93
CA LEU A 326 1.18 1.60 -16.17
C LEU A 326 -0.03 1.92 -17.08
N ASN A 327 -1.14 2.36 -16.48
CA ASN A 327 -2.42 2.52 -17.18
C ASN A 327 -2.37 3.56 -18.31
N ASP A 328 -3.13 3.30 -19.38
CA ASP A 328 -3.37 4.23 -20.48
C ASP A 328 -2.08 4.64 -21.25
N VAL A 329 -1.07 3.77 -21.29
CA VAL A 329 0.20 4.04 -22.01
C VAL A 329 0.07 3.59 -23.47
N TYR A 330 0.52 4.46 -24.37
CA TYR A 330 0.66 4.17 -25.78
C TYR A 330 2.14 4.01 -26.13
N ILE A 331 2.53 2.86 -26.71
CA ILE A 331 3.90 2.60 -27.16
C ILE A 331 3.88 2.47 -28.69
N GLY A 332 4.58 3.41 -29.36
CA GLY A 332 4.71 3.46 -30.81
C GLY A 332 5.57 2.32 -31.38
N ASP A 333 5.44 2.08 -32.67
CA ASP A 333 6.08 0.96 -33.37
C ASP A 333 7.61 0.95 -33.22
N ASN A 334 8.23 -0.22 -33.36
CA ASN A 334 9.68 -0.45 -33.33
C ASN A 334 10.36 0.07 -32.03
N THR A 335 9.67 -0.02 -30.90
CA THR A 335 10.16 0.46 -29.60
C THR A 335 10.66 -0.70 -28.73
N VAL A 336 11.79 -0.48 -28.07
CA VAL A 336 12.37 -1.45 -27.12
C VAL A 336 12.34 -0.86 -25.71
N ILE A 337 11.75 -1.59 -24.79
CA ILE A 337 11.67 -1.21 -23.36
C ILE A 337 12.11 -2.41 -22.52
N GLU A 338 13.18 -2.23 -21.74
CA GLU A 338 13.71 -3.29 -20.88
C GLU A 338 14.12 -2.74 -19.50
N ASN A 339 13.77 -3.47 -18.43
CA ASN A 339 14.02 -3.09 -17.04
C ASN A 339 13.52 -1.66 -16.72
N CYS A 340 12.28 -1.37 -17.12
CA CYS A 340 11.70 -0.03 -16.98
C CYS A 340 10.35 -0.05 -16.27
N ILE A 341 9.99 1.08 -15.68
CA ILE A 341 8.63 1.43 -15.28
C ILE A 341 8.17 2.61 -16.12
N VAL A 342 7.16 2.42 -16.96
CA VAL A 342 6.58 3.50 -17.78
C VAL A 342 5.38 4.09 -17.07
N GLU A 343 5.39 5.40 -16.85
CA GLU A 343 4.37 6.14 -16.12
C GLU A 343 3.03 6.15 -16.86
N SER A 344 1.93 6.22 -16.11
CA SER A 344 0.57 6.22 -16.65
C SER A 344 0.30 7.41 -17.57
N ARG A 345 -0.49 7.15 -18.62
CA ARG A 345 -0.92 8.14 -19.61
C ARG A 345 0.23 8.73 -20.43
N ASP A 346 1.34 7.99 -20.53
CA ASP A 346 2.46 8.37 -21.38
C ASP A 346 2.25 7.90 -22.82
N THR A 347 2.84 8.66 -23.74
CA THR A 347 2.91 8.30 -25.16
C THR A 347 4.38 8.15 -25.55
N ILE A 348 4.84 6.92 -25.67
CA ILE A 348 6.19 6.59 -26.11
C ILE A 348 6.23 6.65 -27.64
N ARG A 349 7.15 7.45 -28.17
CA ARG A 349 7.31 7.63 -29.62
C ARG A 349 7.83 6.35 -30.28
N ALA A 350 7.47 6.16 -31.54
CA ALA A 350 8.01 5.07 -32.34
C ALA A 350 9.55 5.18 -32.51
N ASN A 351 10.20 4.04 -32.75
CA ASN A 351 11.64 3.93 -32.95
C ASN A 351 12.48 4.42 -31.75
N THR A 352 12.01 4.27 -30.53
CA THR A 352 12.73 4.63 -29.32
C THR A 352 13.21 3.41 -28.56
N THR A 353 14.25 3.60 -27.72
CA THR A 353 14.81 2.52 -26.90
C THR A 353 15.04 3.04 -25.48
N TYR A 354 14.46 2.33 -24.50
CA TYR A 354 14.65 2.58 -23.08
C TYR A 354 15.14 1.31 -22.42
N ILE A 355 16.34 1.36 -21.87
CA ILE A 355 16.95 0.22 -21.15
C ILE A 355 17.40 0.71 -19.78
N GLY A 356 16.89 0.10 -18.74
CA GLY A 356 17.36 0.21 -17.37
C GLY A 356 18.31 -0.93 -17.01
N GLN A 357 18.86 -0.91 -15.81
CA GLN A 357 19.65 -2.01 -15.28
C GLN A 357 18.77 -2.91 -14.40
N PRO A 358 19.09 -4.20 -14.26
CA PRO A 358 18.32 -5.09 -13.38
C PRO A 358 18.24 -4.60 -11.92
N ASP A 359 19.32 -3.97 -11.43
CA ASP A 359 19.43 -3.46 -10.06
C ASP A 359 19.10 -1.95 -9.94
N ASP A 360 18.87 -1.25 -11.04
CA ASP A 360 18.43 0.16 -11.06
C ASP A 360 17.43 0.37 -12.21
N VAL A 361 16.18 0.09 -11.90
CA VAL A 361 15.07 0.16 -12.85
C VAL A 361 14.82 1.60 -13.28
N LYS A 362 14.76 1.82 -14.60
CA LYS A 362 14.54 3.14 -15.18
C LYS A 362 13.07 3.53 -15.14
N ILE A 363 12.78 4.69 -14.58
CA ILE A 363 11.44 5.31 -14.70
C ILE A 363 11.42 6.10 -16.02
N VAL A 364 10.43 5.78 -16.86
CA VAL A 364 10.21 6.47 -18.15
C VAL A 364 9.00 7.37 -18.02
N ILE A 365 9.21 8.67 -18.25
CA ILE A 365 8.17 9.70 -18.28
C ILE A 365 8.45 10.56 -19.52
N GLU A 366 7.59 10.42 -20.54
CA GLU A 366 7.58 11.35 -21.66
C GLU A 366 6.51 12.44 -21.44
N LYS A 367 6.84 13.68 -21.79
CA LYS A 367 5.85 14.78 -21.78
C LYS A 367 4.82 14.51 -22.86
N ASN A 368 3.59 14.31 -22.44
CA ASN A 368 2.49 14.03 -23.35
C ASN A 368 1.89 15.35 -23.85
N GLU A 369 2.21 15.73 -25.08
CA GLU A 369 1.66 16.93 -25.74
C GLU A 369 0.12 16.84 -25.97
N ARG A 370 -0.46 15.62 -25.89
CA ARG A 370 -1.91 15.41 -26.07
C ARG A 370 -2.77 15.90 -24.90
N TYR A 371 -2.17 16.15 -23.74
CA TYR A 371 -2.88 16.54 -22.50
C TYR A 371 -2.37 17.87 -21.91
N THR A 372 -1.56 18.63 -22.63
CA THR A 372 -1.28 20.02 -22.30
C THR A 372 -2.43 20.89 -22.81
N LEU A 373 -3.46 21.00 -21.98
CA LEU A 373 -4.45 22.08 -21.99
C LEU A 373 -4.20 22.97 -20.80
#